data_d169941925c3f8fcee68e950448c257b
#
_entry.id   d169941925c3f8fcee68e950448c257b
#
_cell.length_a   1.000
_cell.length_b   1.000
_cell.length_c   1.000
_cell.angle_alpha   90.00
_cell.angle_beta   90.00
_cell.angle_gamma   90.00
#
_symmetry.space_group_name_H-M   'P 1'
#
loop_
_entity.id
_entity.type
_entity.pdbx_description
1 polymer ?
#
loop_
_entity_poly.entity_id
_entity_poly.type
_entity_poly.pdbx_seq_one_letter_code
_entity_poly.pdbx_strand_id
1 'polypeptide(L)'
;MSMYEETKKVLDGCDEVMNMAVSQMDFSDFLELDENTMKAMVAVGKLYKQSKDLALKQSEIMDKLEKQNDELLEKVNVLLARTKAI
;
A
#
# COMPACT_ATOMS: atom_id res chain seq x y z
N MET A 1 -10.75 -9.29 5.81
CA MET A 1 -9.80 -8.17 5.86
C MET A 1 -9.96 -7.28 4.65
N SER A 2 -9.90 -5.98 4.84
CA SER A 2 -9.93 -5.05 3.73
C SER A 2 -8.60 -5.07 2.96
N MET A 3 -8.63 -4.66 1.72
CA MET A 3 -7.43 -4.54 0.91
C MET A 3 -6.46 -3.50 1.49
N TYR A 4 -6.99 -2.42 2.06
CA TYR A 4 -6.19 -1.42 2.75
C TYR A 4 -5.42 -2.03 3.93
N GLU A 5 -6.08 -2.81 4.77
CA GLU A 5 -5.44 -3.45 5.93
C GLU A 5 -4.37 -4.45 5.51
N GLU A 6 -4.65 -5.26 4.49
CA GLU A 6 -3.68 -6.22 3.95
C GLU A 6 -2.46 -5.50 3.36
N THR A 7 -2.69 -4.46 2.57
CA THR A 7 -1.61 -3.66 1.97
C THR A 7 -0.77 -2.99 3.05
N LYS A 8 -1.40 -2.40 4.05
CA LYS A 8 -0.70 -1.77 5.17
C LYS A 8 0.16 -2.77 5.93
N LYS A 9 -0.36 -3.96 6.18
CA LYS A 9 0.37 -5.02 6.88
C LYS A 9 1.64 -5.44 6.11
N VAL A 10 1.53 -5.60 4.80
CA VAL A 10 2.68 -5.93 3.95
C VAL A 10 3.71 -4.80 3.96
N LEU A 11 3.26 -3.56 3.84
CA LEU A 11 4.15 -2.39 3.84
C LEU A 11 4.83 -2.19 5.19
N ASP A 12 4.13 -2.40 6.29
CA ASP A 12 4.71 -2.35 7.63
C ASP A 12 5.77 -3.43 7.80
N GLY A 13 5.55 -4.61 7.25
CA GLY A 13 6.55 -5.68 7.23
C GLY A 13 7.79 -5.29 6.43
N CYS A 14 7.63 -4.63 5.28
CA CYS A 14 8.75 -4.12 4.49
C CYS A 14 9.53 -3.05 5.25
N ASP A 15 8.83 -2.11 5.91
CA ASP A 15 9.47 -1.08 6.74
C ASP A 15 10.29 -1.70 7.86
N GLU A 16 9.77 -2.73 8.52
CA GLU A 16 10.46 -3.45 9.58
C GLU A 16 11.75 -4.10 9.09
N VAL A 17 11.69 -4.77 7.94
CA VAL A 17 12.89 -5.38 7.33
C VAL A 17 13.92 -4.31 6.95
N MET A 18 13.49 -3.20 6.37
CA MET A 18 14.38 -2.09 6.04
C MET A 18 15.03 -1.48 7.27
N ASN A 19 14.27 -1.28 8.35
CA ASN A 19 14.80 -0.76 9.61
C ASN A 19 15.82 -1.72 10.22
N MET A 20 15.58 -3.02 10.15
CA MET A 20 16.53 -4.03 10.62
C MET A 20 17.83 -3.98 9.81
N ALA A 21 17.74 -3.86 8.48
CA ALA A 21 18.90 -3.77 7.61
C ALA A 21 19.75 -2.52 7.94
N VAL A 22 19.08 -1.38 8.13
CA VAL A 22 19.76 -0.12 8.48
C VAL A 22 20.41 -0.22 9.86
N SER A 23 19.73 -0.82 10.84
CA SER A 23 20.27 -0.97 12.20
C SER A 23 21.49 -1.88 12.29
N GLN A 24 21.69 -2.76 11.31
CA GLN A 24 22.85 -3.65 11.22
C GLN A 24 24.06 -2.99 10.55
N MET A 25 23.87 -1.83 9.91
CA MET A 25 24.97 -1.10 9.28
C MET A 25 25.79 -0.39 10.35
N ASP A 26 27.12 -0.52 10.25
CA ASP A 26 28.04 0.19 11.13
C ASP A 26 28.14 1.65 10.72
N PHE A 27 28.46 2.52 11.69
CA PHE A 27 28.65 3.95 11.42
C PHE A 27 29.76 4.20 10.39
N SER A 28 30.80 3.36 10.37
CA SER A 28 31.88 3.44 9.38
C SER A 28 31.39 3.23 7.96
N ASP A 29 30.36 2.39 7.76
CA ASP A 29 29.78 2.15 6.43
C ASP A 29 29.16 3.43 5.85
N PHE A 30 28.54 4.24 6.69
CA PHE A 30 27.98 5.54 6.28
C PHE A 30 29.09 6.56 5.95
N LEU A 31 30.19 6.53 6.66
CA LEU A 31 31.32 7.44 6.42
C LEU A 31 32.06 7.15 5.12
N GLU A 32 32.00 5.91 4.65
CA GLU A 32 32.64 5.48 3.39
C GLU A 32 31.81 5.82 2.16
N LEU A 33 30.53 6.20 2.34
CA LEU A 33 29.66 6.55 1.22
C LEU A 33 30.07 7.90 0.62
N ASP A 34 30.20 7.93 -0.71
CA ASP A 34 30.42 9.20 -1.40
C ASP A 34 29.12 10.02 -1.48
N GLU A 35 29.26 11.29 -1.84
CA GLU A 35 28.12 12.21 -1.92
C GLU A 35 27.07 11.75 -2.93
N ASN A 36 27.49 11.22 -4.07
CA ASN A 36 26.56 10.74 -5.11
C ASN A 36 25.76 9.53 -4.64
N THR A 37 26.41 8.61 -3.94
CA THR A 37 25.74 7.42 -3.37
C THR A 37 24.73 7.85 -2.31
N MET A 38 25.08 8.80 -1.46
CA MET A 38 24.16 9.33 -0.44
C MET A 38 22.94 10.00 -1.07
N LYS A 39 23.14 10.80 -2.12
CA LYS A 39 22.04 11.42 -2.87
C LYS A 39 21.13 10.37 -3.51
N ALA A 40 21.72 9.32 -4.08
CA ALA A 40 20.95 8.21 -4.67
C ALA A 40 20.12 7.49 -3.61
N MET A 41 20.68 7.24 -2.43
CA MET A 41 19.95 6.59 -1.33
C MET A 41 18.79 7.45 -0.85
N VAL A 42 18.96 8.76 -0.73
CA VAL A 42 17.90 9.69 -0.36
C VAL A 42 16.80 9.69 -1.42
N ALA A 43 17.15 9.70 -2.70
CA ALA A 43 16.19 9.67 -3.80
C ALA A 43 15.38 8.36 -3.79
N VAL A 44 16.03 7.22 -3.58
CA VAL A 44 15.36 5.91 -3.47
C VAL A 44 14.42 5.89 -2.26
N GLY A 45 14.83 6.44 -1.12
CA GLY A 45 13.99 6.53 0.07
C GLY A 45 12.73 7.36 -0.17
N LYS A 46 12.86 8.50 -0.88
CA LYS A 46 11.71 9.34 -1.25
C LYS A 46 10.76 8.61 -2.20
N LEU A 47 11.29 7.92 -3.21
CA LEU A 47 10.49 7.13 -4.14
C LEU A 47 9.76 6.01 -3.43
N TYR A 48 10.42 5.32 -2.52
CA TYR A 48 9.80 4.28 -1.72
C TYR A 48 8.62 4.82 -0.90
N LYS A 49 8.82 5.94 -0.22
CA LYS A 49 7.76 6.59 0.57
C LYS A 49 6.57 7.00 -0.30
N GLN A 50 6.82 7.60 -1.46
CA GLN A 50 5.78 7.99 -2.40
C GLN A 50 5.02 6.77 -2.93
N SER A 51 5.74 5.70 -3.27
CA SER A 51 5.14 4.45 -3.73
C SER A 51 4.27 3.80 -2.66
N LYS A 52 4.73 3.83 -1.41
CA LYS A 52 3.97 3.33 -0.27
C LYS A 52 2.66 4.10 -0.08
N ASP A 53 2.73 5.43 -0.08
CA ASP A 53 1.56 6.29 0.06
C ASP A 53 0.56 6.06 -1.08
N LEU A 54 1.06 5.93 -2.31
CA LEU A 54 0.22 5.64 -3.47
C LEU A 54 -0.45 4.27 -3.36
N ALA A 55 0.27 3.24 -2.96
CA ALA A 55 -0.28 1.90 -2.77
C ALA A 55 -1.39 1.89 -1.72
N LEU A 56 -1.23 2.61 -0.62
CA LEU A 56 -2.26 2.74 0.40
C LEU A 56 -3.50 3.46 -0.11
N LYS A 57 -3.33 4.54 -0.88
CA LYS A 57 -4.44 5.26 -1.50
C LYS A 57 -5.19 4.39 -2.51
N GLN A 58 -4.46 3.65 -3.34
CA GLN A 58 -5.06 2.75 -4.31
C GLN A 58 -5.87 1.64 -3.62
N SER A 59 -5.34 1.04 -2.56
CA SER A 59 -6.04 -0.01 -1.83
C SER A 59 -7.29 0.52 -1.14
N GLU A 60 -7.27 1.74 -0.63
CA GLU A 60 -8.43 2.40 -0.04
C GLU A 60 -9.54 2.63 -1.10
N ILE A 61 -9.15 3.08 -2.29
CA ILE A 61 -10.08 3.25 -3.42
C ILE A 61 -10.69 1.91 -3.82
N MET A 62 -9.89 0.86 -3.89
CA MET A 62 -10.36 -0.48 -4.23
C MET A 62 -11.37 -1.02 -3.21
N ASP A 63 -11.15 -0.77 -1.92
CA ASP A 63 -12.11 -1.12 -0.87
C ASP A 63 -13.45 -0.39 -1.07
N LYS A 64 -13.41 0.88 -1.42
CA LYS A 64 -14.62 1.66 -1.72
C LYS A 64 -15.36 1.13 -2.94
N LEU A 65 -14.63 0.79 -4.00
CA LEU A 65 -15.22 0.23 -5.22
C LEU A 65 -15.85 -1.13 -4.96
N GLU A 66 -15.20 -1.98 -4.19
CA GLU A 66 -15.75 -3.28 -3.80
C GLU A 66 -17.06 -3.12 -3.05
N LYS A 67 -17.11 -2.21 -2.08
CA LYS A 67 -18.34 -1.91 -1.34
C LYS A 67 -19.45 -1.41 -2.25
N GLN A 68 -19.12 -0.49 -3.18
CA GLN A 68 -20.10 0.02 -4.15
C GLN A 68 -20.61 -1.10 -5.07
N ASN A 69 -19.73 -2.01 -5.51
CA ASN A 69 -20.13 -3.14 -6.33
C ASN A 69 -21.09 -4.06 -5.59
N ASP A 70 -20.83 -4.34 -4.32
CA ASP A 70 -21.70 -5.18 -3.50
C ASP A 70 -23.07 -4.53 -3.32
N GLU A 71 -23.12 -3.22 -3.08
CA GLU A 71 -24.38 -2.46 -2.98
C GLU A 71 -25.17 -2.48 -4.30
N LEU A 72 -24.48 -2.33 -5.43
CA LEU A 72 -25.11 -2.39 -6.75
C LEU A 72 -25.65 -3.79 -7.06
N LEU A 73 -24.91 -4.84 -6.73
CA LEU A 73 -25.36 -6.21 -6.90
C LEU A 73 -26.62 -6.48 -6.08
N GLU A 74 -26.68 -6.02 -4.85
CA GLU A 74 -27.86 -6.14 -4.01
C GLU A 74 -29.07 -5.45 -4.64
N LYS A 75 -28.90 -4.23 -5.14
CA LYS A 75 -29.95 -3.49 -5.84
C LYS A 75 -30.44 -4.21 -7.09
N VAL A 76 -29.51 -4.74 -7.88
CA VAL A 76 -29.86 -5.51 -9.08
C VAL A 76 -30.66 -6.76 -8.71
N ASN A 77 -30.26 -7.49 -7.68
CA ASN A 77 -30.94 -8.68 -7.21
C ASN A 77 -32.36 -8.36 -6.73
N VAL A 78 -32.56 -7.24 -6.02
CA VAL A 78 -33.88 -6.77 -5.59
C VAL A 78 -34.77 -6.46 -6.81
N LEU A 79 -34.22 -5.77 -7.81
CA LEU A 79 -34.95 -5.43 -9.03
C LEU A 79 -35.34 -6.69 -9.83
N LEU A 80 -34.45 -7.66 -9.94
CA LEU A 80 -34.72 -8.92 -10.60
C LEU A 80 -35.82 -9.71 -9.89
N ALA A 81 -35.80 -9.73 -8.56
CA ALA A 81 -36.83 -10.38 -7.77
C ALA A 81 -38.22 -9.74 -8.00
N ARG A 82 -38.27 -8.41 -8.05
CA ARG A 82 -39.52 -7.68 -8.36
C ARG A 82 -40.01 -7.98 -9.76
N THR A 83 -39.12 -8.02 -10.74
CA THR A 83 -39.47 -8.32 -12.13
C THR A 83 -40.03 -9.74 -12.26
N LYS A 84 -39.49 -10.72 -11.57
CA LYS A 84 -39.97 -12.10 -11.56
C LYS A 84 -41.33 -12.27 -10.86
N ALA A 85 -41.64 -11.38 -9.93
CA ALA A 85 -42.89 -11.41 -9.18
C ALA A 85 -44.08 -10.88 -10.01
N ILE A 86 -43.85 -10.21 -11.10
CA ILE A 86 -44.84 -9.71 -12.04
C ILE A 86 -45.12 -10.78 -13.10
#